data_ff23aaee1bdd10689f227c2b3fdab0f2
#
_entry.id   ff23aaee1bdd10689f227c2b3fdab0f2
#
_cell.length_a   1.000
_cell.length_b   1.000
_cell.length_c   1.000
_cell.angle_alpha   90.00
_cell.angle_beta   90.00
_cell.angle_gamma   90.00
#
_symmetry.space_group_name_H-M   'P 1'
#
loop_
_entity.id
_entity.type
_entity.pdbx_description
1 polymer ?
#
loop_
_entity_poly.entity_id
_entity_poly.type
_entity_poly.pdbx_seq_one_letter_code
_entity_poly.pdbx_strand_id
1 'polypeptide(L)'
;VQGKPTFSCMESECPHLGKSLDTAPLQWHGADIEDLVVVCPWHQYDFRLSTGDSSTGLRACVYTVRVDDDTVYVEPPTQDTTAEGESVWTCAAIEPVPTQFATMPPPPPESTSLKQLGYAGVFDPDGVPPPAHEPDTLVAWAVLILQTASPLHKVAYTRYAKHALDQGIPIGGGAWRESEWYVPPTEEPPDRPPRLQDEQCVAPGQQSKRGRGGSERSRIALLHALANIEQWAIDLAWDIVARGPRLSVRHMQSGDTERPDMPLPRAYFADFCQMALDEAKHFTLLQQRLVDMGSFFGALPVHHGLWDSAVETREDLCARLSIIHLVHEARGLDVNPLTIEKFRAAGDARSVDSLTTIHLDEITHVSTGHRWLTYLCAVHPEQPSPVDVFRANVRRHFVGQLKGPFNAPDRHQAGLSPAWYENLAGEKKT
;
A
#
# COMPACT_ATOMS: atom_id res chain seq x y z
N VAL A 1 -21.95 7.44 28.85
CA VAL A 1 -21.47 8.63 29.53
C VAL A 1 -21.25 9.66 28.43
N GLN A 2 -22.12 10.69 28.32
CA GLN A 2 -21.90 11.80 27.37
C GLN A 2 -20.74 12.64 27.94
N GLY A 3 -19.54 12.47 27.39
CA GLY A 3 -18.41 13.34 27.69
C GLY A 3 -18.64 14.76 27.11
N LYS A 4 -18.00 15.75 27.70
CA LYS A 4 -17.95 17.08 27.10
C LYS A 4 -17.27 17.00 25.74
N PRO A 5 -17.71 17.79 24.74
CA PRO A 5 -17.05 17.80 23.43
C PRO A 5 -15.60 18.24 23.59
N THR A 6 -14.68 17.53 22.96
CA THR A 6 -13.26 17.86 22.88
C THR A 6 -13.00 18.52 21.53
N PHE A 7 -12.24 19.60 21.52
CA PHE A 7 -11.90 20.35 20.32
C PHE A 7 -10.39 20.28 20.10
N SER A 8 -9.98 20.07 18.84
CA SER A 8 -8.59 20.14 18.40
C SER A 8 -8.52 21.09 17.20
N CYS A 9 -7.41 21.78 17.05
CA CYS A 9 -7.16 22.66 15.91
C CYS A 9 -5.79 22.36 15.32
N MET A 10 -5.75 22.16 14.03
CA MET A 10 -4.50 21.95 13.28
C MET A 10 -4.57 22.64 11.92
N GLU A 11 -3.44 22.75 11.23
CA GLU A 11 -3.42 23.27 9.87
C GLU A 11 -4.28 22.43 8.92
N SER A 12 -4.90 23.10 7.96
CA SER A 12 -5.84 22.47 7.03
C SER A 12 -5.15 21.79 5.86
N GLU A 13 -3.85 21.96 5.69
CA GLU A 13 -3.09 21.39 4.59
C GLU A 13 -2.07 20.36 5.10
N CYS A 14 -1.99 19.23 4.39
CA CYS A 14 -1.01 18.21 4.68
C CYS A 14 0.43 18.73 4.43
N PRO A 15 1.32 18.72 5.44
CA PRO A 15 2.70 19.20 5.29
C PRO A 15 3.51 18.51 4.19
N HIS A 16 3.05 17.35 3.73
CA HIS A 16 3.74 16.60 2.69
C HIS A 16 3.62 17.29 1.32
N LEU A 17 2.42 17.56 0.82
CA LEU A 17 2.17 18.14 -0.51
C LEU A 17 0.95 19.07 -0.55
N GLY A 18 0.55 19.65 0.56
CA GLY A 18 -0.52 20.67 0.59
C GLY A 18 -1.94 20.14 0.31
N LYS A 19 -2.18 18.82 0.46
CA LYS A 19 -3.55 18.29 0.34
C LYS A 19 -4.41 18.74 1.52
N SER A 20 -5.62 19.23 1.23
CA SER A 20 -6.57 19.59 2.28
C SER A 20 -6.87 18.39 3.19
N LEU A 21 -6.85 18.66 4.50
CA LEU A 21 -7.18 17.73 5.58
C LEU A 21 -8.59 17.99 6.15
N ASP A 22 -9.32 18.97 5.64
CA ASP A 22 -10.65 19.38 6.11
C ASP A 22 -11.70 18.26 6.04
N THR A 23 -11.57 17.37 5.03
CA THR A 23 -12.43 16.19 4.84
C THR A 23 -11.70 14.89 5.09
N ALA A 24 -10.50 14.93 5.66
CA ALA A 24 -9.69 13.76 5.91
C ALA A 24 -10.31 12.88 7.01
N PRO A 25 -10.26 11.54 6.87
CA PRO A 25 -10.81 10.64 7.87
C PRO A 25 -10.02 10.71 9.18
N LEU A 26 -10.75 10.56 10.28
CA LEU A 26 -10.17 10.36 11.60
C LEU A 26 -10.03 8.87 11.88
N GLN A 27 -8.87 8.48 12.42
CA GLN A 27 -8.60 7.09 12.81
C GLN A 27 -8.01 7.02 14.21
N TRP A 28 -8.23 5.90 14.90
CA TRP A 28 -7.67 5.61 16.21
C TRP A 28 -6.40 4.76 16.02
N HIS A 29 -5.28 5.26 16.56
CA HIS A 29 -4.01 4.50 16.58
C HIS A 29 -3.68 3.93 17.96
N GLY A 30 -4.61 3.98 18.90
CA GLY A 30 -4.50 3.51 20.28
C GLY A 30 -5.84 3.54 21.01
N ALA A 31 -5.82 3.43 22.33
CA ALA A 31 -7.02 3.35 23.15
C ALA A 31 -7.53 4.72 23.65
N ASP A 32 -6.67 5.74 23.66
CA ASP A 32 -6.95 7.03 24.26
C ASP A 32 -7.26 8.09 23.18
N ILE A 33 -7.94 9.19 23.60
CA ILE A 33 -8.28 10.31 22.70
C ILE A 33 -7.04 10.98 22.10
N GLU A 34 -5.93 10.89 22.81
CA GLU A 34 -4.63 11.39 22.34
C GLU A 34 -4.07 10.60 21.15
N ASP A 35 -4.58 9.40 20.93
CA ASP A 35 -4.22 8.54 19.82
C ASP A 35 -5.06 8.77 18.54
N LEU A 36 -5.96 9.75 18.58
CA LEU A 36 -6.75 10.12 17.42
C LEU A 36 -5.88 10.87 16.40
N VAL A 37 -5.89 10.40 15.16
CA VAL A 37 -5.13 10.96 14.05
C VAL A 37 -6.03 11.36 12.89
N VAL A 38 -5.63 12.41 12.17
CA VAL A 38 -6.16 12.76 10.85
C VAL A 38 -5.30 12.04 9.81
N VAL A 39 -5.92 11.32 8.87
CA VAL A 39 -5.21 10.59 7.83
C VAL A 39 -5.39 11.28 6.49
N CYS A 40 -4.28 11.77 5.91
CA CYS A 40 -4.30 12.44 4.63
C CYS A 40 -4.87 11.51 3.54
N PRO A 41 -5.92 11.91 2.80
CA PRO A 41 -6.56 11.05 1.82
C PRO A 41 -5.69 10.75 0.59
N TRP A 42 -4.60 11.49 0.37
CA TRP A 42 -3.72 11.24 -0.78
C TRP A 42 -2.68 10.16 -0.53
N HIS A 43 -1.94 10.29 0.60
CA HIS A 43 -0.77 9.44 0.83
C HIS A 43 -0.85 8.70 2.18
N GLN A 44 -2.02 8.72 2.82
CA GLN A 44 -2.28 8.05 4.09
C GLN A 44 -1.32 8.50 5.23
N TYR A 45 -0.73 9.70 5.13
CA TYR A 45 0.02 10.27 6.24
C TYR A 45 -0.93 10.56 7.41
N ASP A 46 -0.60 10.02 8.55
CA ASP A 46 -1.30 10.20 9.81
C ASP A 46 -0.73 11.40 10.55
N PHE A 47 -1.59 12.25 11.11
CA PHE A 47 -1.18 13.37 11.94
C PHE A 47 -1.98 13.34 13.23
N ARG A 48 -1.28 13.18 14.37
CA ARG A 48 -1.90 13.13 15.68
C ARG A 48 -2.55 14.48 16.01
N LEU A 49 -3.83 14.48 16.35
CA LEU A 49 -4.57 15.72 16.62
C LEU A 49 -4.03 16.49 17.83
N SER A 50 -3.42 15.80 18.80
CA SER A 50 -2.88 16.42 20.03
C SER A 50 -1.52 17.07 19.83
N THR A 51 -0.68 16.54 18.94
CA THR A 51 0.74 16.97 18.80
C THR A 51 1.13 17.37 17.39
N GLY A 52 0.36 16.97 16.39
CA GLY A 52 0.70 17.14 14.98
C GLY A 52 1.72 16.12 14.46
N ASP A 53 2.26 15.27 15.31
CA ASP A 53 3.29 14.31 14.92
C ASP A 53 2.70 13.24 14.02
N SER A 54 3.47 12.87 13.00
CA SER A 54 3.16 11.80 12.05
C SER A 54 4.10 10.61 12.27
N SER A 55 3.63 9.41 12.06
CA SER A 55 4.46 8.20 12.02
C SER A 55 5.57 8.28 10.94
N THR A 56 5.47 9.23 10.00
CA THR A 56 6.44 9.47 8.93
C THR A 56 7.58 10.42 9.32
N GLY A 57 7.54 10.99 10.54
CA GLY A 57 8.48 12.03 10.95
C GLY A 57 8.12 13.45 10.45
N LEU A 58 7.08 13.59 9.61
CA LEU A 58 6.49 14.91 9.33
C LEU A 58 5.71 15.41 10.54
N ARG A 59 5.46 16.71 10.58
CA ARG A 59 4.69 17.33 11.64
C ARG A 59 3.75 18.37 11.06
N ALA A 60 2.46 18.25 11.37
CA ALA A 60 1.46 19.27 11.13
C ALA A 60 1.44 20.27 12.27
N CYS A 61 1.18 21.55 11.97
CA CYS A 61 1.00 22.54 13.02
C CYS A 61 -0.31 22.29 13.75
N VAL A 62 -0.24 22.20 15.07
CA VAL A 62 -1.42 22.17 15.97
C VAL A 62 -1.45 23.43 16.80
N TYR A 63 -2.65 23.91 17.07
CA TYR A 63 -2.88 25.16 17.79
C TYR A 63 -3.62 24.87 19.07
N THR A 64 -3.25 25.58 20.14
CA THR A 64 -3.90 25.43 21.44
C THR A 64 -5.38 25.84 21.37
N VAL A 65 -6.24 24.97 21.85
CA VAL A 65 -7.68 25.21 21.93
C VAL A 65 -8.10 25.34 23.39
N ARG A 66 -8.82 26.39 23.71
CA ARG A 66 -9.44 26.61 25.01
C ARG A 66 -10.93 26.78 24.84
N VAL A 67 -11.70 26.17 25.72
CA VAL A 67 -13.16 26.28 25.73
C VAL A 67 -13.56 26.95 27.03
N ASP A 68 -14.20 28.11 26.91
CA ASP A 68 -14.80 28.84 28.04
C ASP A 68 -16.31 28.92 27.79
N ASP A 69 -17.08 28.31 28.67
CA ASP A 69 -18.52 28.12 28.51
C ASP A 69 -18.88 27.52 27.14
N ASP A 70 -19.58 28.26 26.29
CA ASP A 70 -19.96 27.84 24.93
C ASP A 70 -19.08 28.45 23.84
N THR A 71 -17.92 29.02 24.18
CA THR A 71 -17.03 29.68 23.24
C THR A 71 -15.71 28.91 23.11
N VAL A 72 -15.32 28.62 21.88
CA VAL A 72 -14.05 27.99 21.55
C VAL A 72 -13.04 29.04 21.12
N TYR A 73 -11.93 29.11 21.83
CA TYR A 73 -10.80 29.99 21.53
C TYR A 73 -9.66 29.17 20.95
N VAL A 74 -9.07 29.63 19.84
CA VAL A 74 -7.91 29.03 19.20
C VAL A 74 -6.76 30.02 19.24
N GLU A 75 -5.58 29.56 19.68
CA GLU A 75 -4.36 30.35 19.63
C GLU A 75 -3.93 30.54 18.17
N PRO A 76 -3.82 31.78 17.67
CA PRO A 76 -3.45 32.01 16.28
C PRO A 76 -2.00 31.59 16.01
N PRO A 77 -1.65 31.19 14.76
CA PRO A 77 -0.29 30.93 14.40
C PRO A 77 0.57 32.18 14.61
N THR A 78 1.76 32.01 15.19
CA THR A 78 2.74 33.08 15.32
C THR A 78 3.23 33.49 13.93
N GLN A 79 2.99 34.76 13.57
CA GLN A 79 3.54 35.32 12.33
C GLN A 79 5.02 35.67 12.51
N ASP A 80 5.82 35.35 11.48
CA ASP A 80 7.11 36.02 11.31
C ASP A 80 6.84 37.54 11.12
N THR A 81 7.25 38.34 12.08
CA THR A 81 7.00 39.77 12.17
C THR A 81 7.84 40.57 11.17
N THR A 82 7.51 40.52 9.88
CA THR A 82 8.13 41.39 8.86
C THR A 82 7.16 42.22 8.05
N ALA A 83 5.87 42.28 8.43
CA ALA A 83 4.92 43.16 7.77
C ALA A 83 4.04 43.89 8.82
N GLU A 84 4.12 45.21 8.83
CA GLU A 84 3.18 46.06 9.57
C GLU A 84 1.77 45.90 9.00
N GLY A 85 0.93 45.20 9.71
CA GLY A 85 -0.50 45.04 9.44
C GLY A 85 -1.12 44.04 10.43
N GLU A 86 -2.12 44.46 11.18
CA GLU A 86 -2.93 43.56 11.99
C GLU A 86 -3.65 42.57 11.07
N SER A 87 -3.20 41.30 11.08
CA SER A 87 -3.94 40.24 10.40
C SER A 87 -5.13 39.83 11.24
N VAL A 88 -6.31 40.13 10.76
CA VAL A 88 -7.58 39.68 11.37
C VAL A 88 -7.86 38.26 10.83
N TRP A 89 -7.79 37.30 11.74
CA TRP A 89 -8.24 35.93 11.44
C TRP A 89 -9.76 35.90 11.47
N THR A 90 -10.37 35.32 10.41
CA THR A 90 -11.82 35.13 10.35
C THR A 90 -12.12 33.65 10.24
N CYS A 91 -13.14 33.18 10.97
CA CYS A 91 -13.66 31.83 10.80
C CYS A 91 -14.25 31.70 9.38
N ALA A 92 -13.67 30.87 8.54
CA ALA A 92 -14.12 30.68 7.17
C ALA A 92 -15.35 29.73 7.09
N ALA A 93 -15.38 28.70 7.91
CA ALA A 93 -16.48 27.73 7.97
C ALA A 93 -16.46 27.00 9.33
N ILE A 94 -17.62 26.59 9.82
CA ILE A 94 -17.78 25.66 10.92
C ILE A 94 -18.60 24.49 10.36
N GLU A 95 -17.94 23.35 10.13
CA GLU A 95 -18.61 22.15 9.67
C GLU A 95 -18.47 21.04 10.71
N PRO A 96 -19.56 20.34 11.07
CA PRO A 96 -19.46 19.18 11.93
C PRO A 96 -18.70 18.07 11.19
N VAL A 97 -17.57 17.63 11.73
CA VAL A 97 -16.87 16.46 11.23
C VAL A 97 -17.68 15.23 11.62
N PRO A 98 -18.19 14.46 10.64
CA PRO A 98 -18.91 13.23 10.96
C PRO A 98 -17.95 12.24 11.62
N THR A 99 -18.17 11.96 12.89
CA THR A 99 -17.45 10.90 13.66
C THR A 99 -17.92 9.48 13.30
N GLN A 100 -18.53 9.29 12.14
CA GLN A 100 -18.82 7.97 11.65
C GLN A 100 -17.51 7.38 11.12
N PHE A 101 -16.95 6.47 11.94
CA PHE A 101 -15.93 5.54 11.50
C PHE A 101 -16.37 4.96 10.15
N ALA A 102 -15.43 4.87 9.21
CA ALA A 102 -15.69 4.27 7.92
C ALA A 102 -16.36 2.91 8.15
N THR A 103 -17.67 2.87 8.02
CA THR A 103 -18.39 1.63 7.91
C THR A 103 -17.80 0.93 6.70
N MET A 104 -17.50 -0.35 6.84
CA MET A 104 -17.07 -1.18 5.71
C MET A 104 -17.93 -0.81 4.48
N PRO A 105 -17.33 -0.67 3.30
CA PRO A 105 -18.11 -0.41 2.09
C PRO A 105 -19.26 -1.43 2.03
N PRO A 106 -20.45 -1.03 1.59
CA PRO A 106 -21.58 -1.94 1.51
C PRO A 106 -21.15 -3.15 0.68
N PRO A 107 -21.59 -4.37 1.05
CA PRO A 107 -21.29 -5.56 0.28
C PRO A 107 -21.65 -5.29 -1.19
N PRO A 108 -20.82 -5.75 -2.14
CA PRO A 108 -21.12 -5.56 -3.56
C PRO A 108 -22.53 -6.11 -3.84
N PRO A 109 -23.30 -5.48 -4.76
CA PRO A 109 -24.65 -5.94 -5.10
C PRO A 109 -24.58 -7.42 -5.49
N GLU A 110 -25.56 -8.19 -5.03
CA GLU A 110 -25.65 -9.64 -5.23
C GLU A 110 -25.27 -10.02 -6.67
N SER A 111 -24.13 -10.69 -6.80
CA SER A 111 -23.62 -11.12 -8.10
C SER A 111 -24.54 -12.18 -8.69
N THR A 112 -24.89 -12.02 -9.95
CA THR A 112 -25.52 -13.09 -10.74
C THR A 112 -24.67 -14.34 -10.59
N SER A 113 -25.21 -15.38 -9.97
CA SER A 113 -24.47 -16.51 -9.45
C SER A 113 -23.62 -17.17 -10.54
N LEU A 114 -22.32 -17.32 -10.27
CA LEU A 114 -21.36 -18.05 -11.11
C LEU A 114 -21.80 -19.49 -11.45
N LYS A 115 -22.75 -20.06 -10.67
CA LYS A 115 -23.40 -21.33 -10.97
C LYS A 115 -24.09 -21.34 -12.33
N GLN A 116 -24.55 -20.19 -12.82
CA GLN A 116 -25.17 -20.07 -14.16
C GLN A 116 -24.15 -20.14 -15.29
N LEU A 117 -22.87 -19.92 -15.01
CA LEU A 117 -21.78 -19.96 -15.98
C LEU A 117 -21.00 -21.29 -15.97
N GLY A 118 -21.48 -22.30 -15.23
CA GLY A 118 -20.83 -23.62 -15.17
C GLY A 118 -19.63 -23.70 -14.23
N TYR A 119 -19.42 -22.69 -13.37
CA TYR A 119 -18.36 -22.68 -12.38
C TYR A 119 -18.72 -23.48 -11.13
N ALA A 120 -17.80 -24.33 -10.70
CA ALA A 120 -17.95 -25.15 -9.49
C ALA A 120 -17.85 -24.38 -8.17
N GLY A 121 -17.59 -23.06 -8.22
CA GLY A 121 -17.47 -22.23 -7.02
C GLY A 121 -17.68 -20.76 -7.28
N VAL A 122 -18.36 -20.08 -6.36
CA VAL A 122 -18.46 -18.61 -6.32
C VAL A 122 -17.16 -18.08 -5.74
N PHE A 123 -16.59 -17.01 -6.34
CA PHE A 123 -15.52 -16.25 -5.70
C PHE A 123 -16.13 -15.35 -4.64
N ASP A 124 -16.29 -15.89 -3.43
CA ASP A 124 -16.88 -15.22 -2.28
C ASP A 124 -15.89 -15.25 -1.10
N PRO A 125 -15.03 -14.24 -0.98
CA PRO A 125 -14.09 -14.17 0.14
C PRO A 125 -14.76 -14.01 1.50
N ASP A 126 -15.99 -13.46 1.55
CA ASP A 126 -16.72 -13.24 2.80
C ASP A 126 -17.35 -14.56 3.32
N GLY A 127 -17.54 -15.53 2.43
CA GLY A 127 -17.99 -16.88 2.78
C GLY A 127 -16.87 -17.82 3.25
N VAL A 128 -15.61 -17.39 3.20
CA VAL A 128 -14.47 -18.19 3.69
C VAL A 128 -14.36 -18.04 5.21
N PRO A 129 -14.41 -19.14 6.01
CA PRO A 129 -14.22 -19.05 7.45
C PRO A 129 -12.77 -18.69 7.79
N PRO A 130 -12.52 -18.12 8.99
CA PRO A 130 -11.17 -17.94 9.49
C PRO A 130 -10.42 -19.28 9.55
N PRO A 131 -9.09 -19.28 9.54
CA PRO A 131 -8.32 -20.50 9.68
C PRO A 131 -8.61 -21.16 11.03
N ALA A 132 -8.55 -22.51 11.07
CA ALA A 132 -8.87 -23.28 12.29
C ALA A 132 -8.00 -22.88 13.50
N HIS A 133 -6.80 -22.37 13.24
CA HIS A 133 -5.92 -21.75 14.22
C HIS A 133 -5.54 -20.38 13.69
N GLU A 134 -6.12 -19.35 14.29
CA GLU A 134 -5.78 -17.97 13.93
C GLU A 134 -4.37 -17.66 14.44
N PRO A 135 -3.53 -17.06 13.57
CA PRO A 135 -2.18 -16.64 13.98
C PRO A 135 -2.20 -15.57 15.07
N ASP A 136 -1.26 -15.67 16.02
CA ASP A 136 -1.14 -14.78 17.17
C ASP A 136 -0.39 -13.47 16.85
N THR A 137 0.22 -13.36 15.66
CA THR A 137 0.98 -12.20 15.23
C THR A 137 0.74 -11.87 13.76
N LEU A 138 0.97 -10.60 13.37
CA LEU A 138 0.84 -10.19 11.97
C LEU A 138 1.84 -10.92 11.04
N VAL A 139 3.07 -11.15 11.52
CA VAL A 139 4.07 -11.91 10.76
C VAL A 139 3.61 -13.36 10.53
N ALA A 140 2.99 -13.99 11.53
CA ALA A 140 2.44 -15.34 11.36
C ALA A 140 1.26 -15.36 10.37
N TRP A 141 0.41 -14.33 10.37
CA TRP A 141 -0.62 -14.13 9.33
C TRP A 141 0.00 -14.01 7.94
N ALA A 142 1.06 -13.19 7.80
CA ALA A 142 1.77 -13.03 6.54
C ALA A 142 2.32 -14.37 6.03
N VAL A 143 2.95 -15.17 6.89
CA VAL A 143 3.47 -16.50 6.53
C VAL A 143 2.34 -17.44 6.10
N LEU A 144 1.22 -17.48 6.84
CA LEU A 144 0.04 -18.28 6.47
C LEU A 144 -0.49 -17.91 5.08
N ILE A 145 -0.61 -16.61 4.80
CA ILE A 145 -1.09 -16.12 3.51
C ILE A 145 -0.13 -16.50 2.39
N LEU A 146 1.18 -16.36 2.63
CA LEU A 146 2.21 -16.74 1.67
C LEU A 146 2.24 -18.26 1.40
N GLN A 147 1.88 -19.10 2.37
CA GLN A 147 1.78 -20.55 2.22
C GLN A 147 0.46 -21.00 1.57
N THR A 148 -0.50 -20.10 1.41
CA THR A 148 -1.81 -20.41 0.85
C THR A 148 -1.79 -20.36 -0.67
N ALA A 149 -2.18 -21.45 -1.36
CA ALA A 149 -2.21 -21.50 -2.83
C ALA A 149 -3.47 -20.87 -3.45
N SER A 150 -4.58 -20.90 -2.72
CA SER A 150 -5.90 -20.46 -3.20
C SER A 150 -6.02 -18.93 -3.20
N PRO A 151 -6.29 -18.27 -4.35
CA PRO A 151 -6.52 -16.83 -4.39
C PRO A 151 -7.69 -16.38 -3.50
N LEU A 152 -8.75 -17.18 -3.44
CA LEU A 152 -9.92 -16.93 -2.60
C LEU A 152 -9.54 -16.84 -1.12
N HIS A 153 -8.78 -17.82 -0.64
CA HIS A 153 -8.31 -17.83 0.75
C HIS A 153 -7.29 -16.73 1.02
N LYS A 154 -6.40 -16.41 0.06
CA LYS A 154 -5.47 -15.28 0.21
C LYS A 154 -6.22 -13.97 0.44
N VAL A 155 -7.24 -13.69 -0.35
CA VAL A 155 -8.09 -12.49 -0.19
C VAL A 155 -8.78 -12.50 1.17
N ALA A 156 -9.42 -13.60 1.55
CA ALA A 156 -10.12 -13.72 2.83
C ALA A 156 -9.17 -13.56 4.01
N TYR A 157 -8.04 -14.27 4.00
CA TYR A 157 -7.05 -14.21 5.08
C TYR A 157 -6.37 -12.85 5.18
N THR A 158 -6.20 -12.13 4.06
CA THR A 158 -5.75 -10.73 4.07
C THR A 158 -6.72 -9.84 4.85
N ARG A 159 -8.04 -10.03 4.67
CA ARG A 159 -9.07 -9.29 5.41
C ARG A 159 -9.05 -9.63 6.91
N TYR A 160 -8.90 -10.90 7.27
CA TYR A 160 -8.75 -11.32 8.67
C TYR A 160 -7.49 -10.75 9.31
N ALA A 161 -6.35 -10.79 8.61
CA ALA A 161 -5.10 -10.24 9.10
C ALA A 161 -5.18 -8.73 9.32
N LYS A 162 -5.82 -7.99 8.39
CA LYS A 162 -6.05 -6.55 8.55
C LYS A 162 -6.96 -6.26 9.75
N HIS A 163 -8.04 -7.02 9.91
CA HIS A 163 -8.91 -6.90 11.07
C HIS A 163 -8.15 -7.17 12.37
N ALA A 164 -7.34 -8.24 12.43
CA ALA A 164 -6.52 -8.54 13.59
C ALA A 164 -5.52 -7.42 13.91
N LEU A 165 -4.89 -6.83 12.87
CA LEU A 165 -4.01 -5.68 13.04
C LEU A 165 -4.73 -4.48 13.65
N ASP A 166 -5.96 -4.19 13.20
CA ASP A 166 -6.81 -3.11 13.70
C ASP A 166 -7.27 -3.36 15.15
N GLN A 167 -7.38 -4.62 15.55
CA GLN A 167 -7.64 -5.03 16.94
C GLN A 167 -6.37 -5.05 17.81
N GLY A 168 -5.24 -4.64 17.30
CA GLY A 168 -4.01 -4.47 18.08
C GLY A 168 -3.14 -5.71 18.18
N ILE A 169 -3.30 -6.73 17.32
CA ILE A 169 -2.45 -7.93 17.35
C ILE A 169 -0.96 -7.55 17.35
N PRO A 170 -0.07 -8.27 18.07
CA PRO A 170 1.37 -8.06 18.01
C PRO A 170 1.91 -8.23 16.57
N ILE A 171 2.95 -7.48 16.23
CA ILE A 171 3.59 -7.63 14.91
C ILE A 171 4.29 -8.98 14.79
N GLY A 172 5.12 -9.34 15.76
CA GLY A 172 5.96 -10.54 15.71
C GLY A 172 7.22 -10.36 14.87
N GLY A 173 8.08 -11.39 14.88
CA GLY A 173 9.34 -11.38 14.12
C GLY A 173 10.59 -11.13 14.94
N GLY A 174 11.73 -11.58 14.40
CA GLY A 174 12.98 -11.80 15.17
C GLY A 174 13.84 -10.60 15.50
N ALA A 175 13.62 -9.43 14.88
CA ALA A 175 14.53 -8.28 15.06
C ALA A 175 14.24 -7.40 16.31
N TRP A 176 13.27 -7.78 17.14
CA TRP A 176 12.68 -6.90 18.16
C TRP A 176 12.77 -7.48 19.56
N ARG A 177 13.87 -8.17 19.85
CA ARG A 177 14.05 -8.96 21.10
C ARG A 177 13.87 -8.17 22.40
N GLU A 178 13.99 -6.86 22.34
CA GLU A 178 13.88 -5.97 23.51
C GLU A 178 12.58 -5.15 23.53
N SER A 179 11.67 -5.34 22.55
CA SER A 179 10.37 -4.64 22.51
C SER A 179 9.24 -5.51 23.06
N GLU A 180 8.22 -4.90 23.62
CA GLU A 180 6.98 -5.57 24.04
C GLU A 180 6.24 -6.29 22.89
N TRP A 181 6.58 -5.93 21.66
CA TRP A 181 6.02 -6.51 20.42
C TRP A 181 6.78 -7.72 19.91
N TYR A 182 7.88 -8.10 20.54
CA TYR A 182 8.69 -9.22 20.08
C TYR A 182 8.02 -10.56 20.38
N VAL A 183 7.72 -11.28 19.34
CA VAL A 183 7.37 -12.71 19.40
C VAL A 183 8.30 -13.43 18.43
N PRO A 184 9.05 -14.45 18.86
CA PRO A 184 9.89 -15.22 17.94
C PRO A 184 9.08 -15.77 16.79
N PRO A 185 9.55 -15.67 15.53
CA PRO A 185 8.85 -16.27 14.42
C PRO A 185 8.86 -17.80 14.61
N THR A 186 7.70 -18.39 14.49
CA THR A 186 7.52 -19.84 14.56
C THR A 186 7.75 -20.52 13.21
N GLU A 187 7.58 -19.75 12.12
CA GLU A 187 7.67 -20.26 10.75
C GLU A 187 8.43 -19.28 9.84
N GLU A 188 9.08 -19.84 8.83
CA GLU A 188 9.76 -19.08 7.78
C GLU A 188 8.81 -18.82 6.60
N PRO A 189 8.82 -17.63 5.99
CA PRO A 189 8.10 -17.42 4.75
C PRO A 189 8.68 -18.31 3.65
N PRO A 190 7.83 -18.87 2.76
CA PRO A 190 8.29 -19.77 1.70
C PRO A 190 9.22 -19.03 0.72
N ASP A 191 10.11 -19.76 0.07
CA ASP A 191 10.96 -19.20 -1.00
C ASP A 191 10.11 -18.67 -2.18
N ARG A 192 9.02 -19.34 -2.46
CA ARG A 192 7.99 -18.92 -3.42
C ARG A 192 6.61 -19.37 -2.93
N PRO A 193 5.64 -18.45 -2.88
CA PRO A 193 4.25 -18.81 -2.59
C PRO A 193 3.70 -19.84 -3.59
N PRO A 194 3.00 -20.88 -3.12
CA PRO A 194 2.35 -21.83 -3.99
C PRO A 194 1.19 -21.18 -4.77
N ARG A 195 0.90 -21.70 -5.96
CA ARG A 195 -0.18 -21.25 -6.83
C ARG A 195 -0.99 -22.42 -7.35
N LEU A 196 -2.32 -22.28 -7.44
CA LEU A 196 -3.16 -23.26 -8.13
C LEU A 196 -2.85 -23.35 -9.62
N GLN A 197 -2.26 -22.32 -10.21
CA GLN A 197 -1.92 -22.19 -11.62
C GLN A 197 -0.47 -22.61 -11.94
N ASP A 198 0.26 -23.20 -11.01
CA ASP A 198 1.67 -23.59 -11.22
C ASP A 198 1.85 -24.52 -12.43
N GLU A 199 0.92 -25.44 -12.66
CA GLU A 199 0.94 -26.33 -13.83
C GLU A 199 0.68 -25.62 -15.18
N GLN A 200 0.09 -24.43 -15.15
CA GLN A 200 -0.21 -23.59 -16.32
C GLN A 200 0.84 -22.50 -16.54
N CYS A 201 1.91 -22.51 -15.76
CA CYS A 201 2.94 -21.49 -15.83
C CYS A 201 3.79 -21.68 -17.09
N VAL A 202 4.03 -20.57 -17.77
CA VAL A 202 4.93 -20.49 -18.94
C VAL A 202 6.03 -19.46 -18.66
N ALA A 203 7.17 -19.60 -19.35
CA ALA A 203 8.24 -18.62 -19.23
C ALA A 203 7.76 -17.21 -19.65
N PRO A 204 8.29 -16.15 -19.03
CA PRO A 204 8.00 -14.78 -19.45
C PRO A 204 8.26 -14.60 -20.94
N GLY A 205 7.28 -14.04 -21.67
CA GLY A 205 7.36 -13.86 -23.13
C GLY A 205 6.85 -15.03 -23.98
N GLN A 206 6.59 -16.20 -23.41
CA GLN A 206 5.98 -17.34 -24.12
C GLN A 206 4.44 -17.32 -24.12
N GLN A 207 3.84 -16.39 -23.41
CA GLN A 207 2.39 -16.18 -23.44
C GLN A 207 1.92 -15.77 -24.84
N SER A 208 0.74 -16.23 -25.24
CA SER A 208 0.10 -15.80 -26.48
C SER A 208 -0.07 -14.27 -26.49
N LYS A 209 0.08 -13.64 -27.66
CA LYS A 209 -0.10 -12.19 -27.79
C LYS A 209 -1.48 -11.76 -27.29
N ARG A 210 -1.54 -10.87 -26.30
CA ARG A 210 -2.77 -10.40 -25.65
C ARG A 210 -3.66 -9.54 -26.54
N GLY A 211 -3.15 -9.10 -27.70
CA GLY A 211 -3.85 -8.16 -28.57
C GLY A 211 -3.85 -6.73 -28.01
N ARG A 212 -4.69 -5.87 -28.64
CA ARG A 212 -4.78 -4.43 -28.30
C ARG A 212 -6.08 -4.03 -27.61
N GLY A 213 -6.89 -5.00 -27.12
CA GLY A 213 -8.15 -4.71 -26.43
C GLY A 213 -9.38 -4.53 -27.34
N GLY A 214 -9.23 -4.54 -28.66
CA GLY A 214 -10.34 -4.30 -29.58
C GLY A 214 -11.36 -5.43 -29.66
N SER A 215 -11.00 -6.68 -29.34
CA SER A 215 -11.92 -7.81 -29.24
C SER A 215 -12.15 -8.19 -27.77
N GLU A 216 -13.31 -8.80 -27.46
CA GLU A 216 -13.62 -9.32 -26.14
C GLU A 216 -12.55 -10.30 -25.65
N ARG A 217 -12.13 -11.24 -26.50
CA ARG A 217 -11.03 -12.16 -26.20
C ARG A 217 -9.73 -11.44 -25.81
N SER A 218 -9.41 -10.33 -26.50
CA SER A 218 -8.22 -9.52 -26.16
C SER A 218 -8.37 -8.80 -24.83
N ARG A 219 -9.59 -8.31 -24.50
CA ARG A 219 -9.87 -7.67 -23.21
C ARG A 219 -9.80 -8.69 -22.07
N ILE A 220 -10.38 -9.88 -22.24
CA ILE A 220 -10.24 -10.99 -21.27
C ILE A 220 -8.77 -11.32 -21.03
N ALA A 221 -7.95 -11.42 -22.07
CA ALA A 221 -6.53 -11.70 -21.93
C ALA A 221 -5.76 -10.59 -21.19
N LEU A 222 -6.14 -9.34 -21.37
CA LEU A 222 -5.58 -8.20 -20.64
C LEU A 222 -5.98 -8.25 -19.15
N LEU A 223 -7.26 -8.41 -18.84
CA LEU A 223 -7.77 -8.51 -17.46
C LEU A 223 -7.18 -9.70 -16.72
N HIS A 224 -7.08 -10.86 -17.39
CA HIS A 224 -6.47 -12.05 -16.80
C HIS A 224 -5.00 -11.85 -16.46
N ALA A 225 -4.27 -11.16 -17.32
CA ALA A 225 -2.87 -10.85 -17.06
C ALA A 225 -2.69 -9.85 -15.92
N LEU A 226 -3.58 -8.85 -15.81
CA LEU A 226 -3.60 -7.95 -14.66
C LEU A 226 -3.95 -8.71 -13.38
N ALA A 227 -4.98 -9.55 -13.38
CA ALA A 227 -5.32 -10.38 -12.22
C ALA A 227 -4.15 -11.26 -11.73
N ASN A 228 -3.30 -11.73 -12.64
CA ASN A 228 -2.07 -12.44 -12.26
C ASN A 228 -1.05 -11.51 -11.58
N ILE A 229 -0.95 -10.25 -12.00
CA ILE A 229 -0.08 -9.26 -11.37
C ILE A 229 -0.59 -8.96 -9.96
N GLU A 230 -1.88 -8.63 -9.81
CA GLU A 230 -2.49 -8.32 -8.51
C GLU A 230 -2.37 -9.49 -7.52
N GLN A 231 -2.53 -10.72 -8.00
CA GLN A 231 -2.33 -11.88 -7.12
C GLN A 231 -0.88 -11.97 -6.62
N TRP A 232 0.12 -11.64 -7.45
CA TRP A 232 1.51 -11.55 -7.01
C TRP A 232 1.73 -10.35 -6.09
N ALA A 233 1.06 -9.23 -6.34
CA ALA A 233 1.17 -8.04 -5.51
C ALA A 233 0.66 -8.28 -4.09
N ILE A 234 -0.43 -9.06 -3.89
CA ILE A 234 -0.85 -9.54 -2.57
C ILE A 234 0.31 -10.26 -1.86
N ASP A 235 0.96 -11.21 -2.54
CA ASP A 235 2.07 -11.95 -1.96
C ASP A 235 3.28 -11.05 -1.67
N LEU A 236 3.59 -10.09 -2.54
CA LEU A 236 4.73 -9.18 -2.36
C LEU A 236 4.54 -8.24 -1.18
N ALA A 237 3.31 -7.75 -0.98
CA ALA A 237 2.97 -6.93 0.17
C ALA A 237 3.05 -7.74 1.49
N TRP A 238 2.66 -9.01 1.49
CA TRP A 238 2.82 -9.89 2.65
C TRP A 238 4.25 -10.38 2.83
N ASP A 239 5.02 -10.57 1.77
CA ASP A 239 6.42 -11.00 1.85
C ASP A 239 7.30 -9.93 2.53
N ILE A 240 7.08 -8.66 2.24
CA ILE A 240 7.82 -7.58 2.90
C ILE A 240 7.40 -7.42 4.39
N VAL A 241 6.15 -7.75 4.75
CA VAL A 241 5.71 -7.84 6.15
C VAL A 241 6.38 -9.02 6.86
N ALA A 242 6.40 -10.20 6.24
CA ALA A 242 6.98 -11.41 6.83
C ALA A 242 8.50 -11.32 7.01
N ARG A 243 9.20 -10.72 6.05
CA ARG A 243 10.66 -10.59 6.05
C ARG A 243 11.17 -9.32 6.71
N GLY A 244 10.35 -8.27 6.76
CA GLY A 244 10.73 -6.96 7.28
C GLY A 244 11.48 -7.00 8.61
N PRO A 245 11.00 -7.72 9.63
CA PRO A 245 11.70 -7.83 10.93
C PRO A 245 13.09 -8.45 10.86
N ARG A 246 13.40 -9.22 9.81
CA ARG A 246 14.69 -9.90 9.61
C ARG A 246 15.60 -9.17 8.64
N LEU A 247 15.01 -8.38 7.73
CA LEU A 247 15.73 -7.51 6.82
C LEU A 247 16.23 -6.32 7.63
N SER A 248 17.24 -6.59 8.45
CA SER A 248 17.83 -5.58 9.30
C SER A 248 18.37 -4.42 8.48
N VAL A 249 18.34 -3.24 9.06
CA VAL A 249 19.05 -2.05 8.56
C VAL A 249 20.58 -2.29 8.46
N ARG A 250 21.05 -3.48 8.86
CA ARG A 250 22.45 -3.92 8.73
C ARG A 250 23.05 -3.74 7.34
N HIS A 251 22.25 -3.97 6.30
CA HIS A 251 22.73 -3.86 4.93
C HIS A 251 23.01 -2.43 4.47
N MET A 252 22.53 -1.44 5.21
CA MET A 252 22.90 -0.04 5.01
C MET A 252 24.18 0.36 5.76
N GLN A 253 24.69 -0.50 6.63
CA GLN A 253 25.88 -0.20 7.44
C GLN A 253 27.09 -0.94 6.89
N SER A 254 28.10 -0.21 6.49
CA SER A 254 29.41 -0.78 6.19
C SER A 254 30.03 -1.40 7.45
N GLY A 255 29.91 -2.71 7.60
CA GLY A 255 30.81 -3.52 8.41
C GLY A 255 30.76 -3.44 9.94
N ASP A 256 29.91 -2.61 10.56
CA ASP A 256 29.83 -2.52 12.02
C ASP A 256 28.74 -3.46 12.57
N THR A 257 29.18 -4.58 13.15
CA THR A 257 28.31 -5.64 13.68
C THR A 257 27.80 -5.35 15.10
N GLU A 258 28.20 -4.25 15.73
CA GLU A 258 27.90 -3.96 17.15
C GLU A 258 26.73 -3.00 17.37
N ARG A 259 26.13 -2.42 16.30
CA ARG A 259 24.98 -1.54 16.46
C ARG A 259 23.67 -2.35 16.50
N PRO A 260 22.77 -2.04 17.44
CA PRO A 260 21.47 -2.71 17.51
C PRO A 260 20.68 -2.44 16.22
N ASP A 261 20.02 -3.48 15.70
CA ASP A 261 19.09 -3.37 14.59
C ASP A 261 17.99 -2.35 14.97
N MET A 262 17.73 -1.38 14.09
CA MET A 262 16.67 -0.43 14.33
C MET A 262 15.33 -1.08 14.00
N PRO A 263 14.40 -1.16 14.97
CA PRO A 263 13.10 -1.77 14.74
C PRO A 263 12.28 -0.94 13.76
N LEU A 264 11.59 -1.63 12.84
CA LEU A 264 10.60 -1.01 11.97
C LEU A 264 9.37 -0.61 12.81
N PRO A 265 8.85 0.61 12.67
CA PRO A 265 7.69 1.05 13.43
C PRO A 265 6.42 0.30 13.00
N ARG A 266 5.43 0.19 13.90
CA ARG A 266 4.12 -0.45 13.60
C ARG A 266 3.47 0.11 12.33
N ALA A 267 3.64 1.40 12.06
CA ALA A 267 3.12 2.05 10.86
C ALA A 267 3.64 1.43 9.54
N TYR A 268 4.89 0.94 9.53
CA TYR A 268 5.43 0.20 8.39
C TYR A 268 4.57 -1.03 8.07
N PHE A 269 4.26 -1.82 9.05
CA PHE A 269 3.45 -3.03 8.90
C PHE A 269 2.00 -2.69 8.55
N ALA A 270 1.46 -1.61 9.12
CA ALA A 270 0.11 -1.14 8.81
C ALA A 270 -0.03 -0.71 7.34
N ASP A 271 0.97 0.00 6.80
CA ASP A 271 0.96 0.45 5.41
C ASP A 271 1.01 -0.72 4.43
N PHE A 272 1.91 -1.70 4.66
CA PHE A 272 1.99 -2.86 3.77
C PHE A 272 0.82 -3.83 3.94
N CYS A 273 0.23 -3.93 5.13
CA CYS A 273 -1.02 -4.64 5.33
C CYS A 273 -2.19 -3.96 4.59
N GLN A 274 -2.24 -2.62 4.57
CA GLN A 274 -3.22 -1.88 3.79
C GLN A 274 -3.00 -2.08 2.29
N MET A 275 -1.76 -2.00 1.81
CA MET A 275 -1.40 -2.33 0.42
C MET A 275 -1.89 -3.74 0.05
N ALA A 276 -1.61 -4.76 0.87
CA ALA A 276 -2.08 -6.12 0.64
C ALA A 276 -3.62 -6.20 0.55
N LEU A 277 -4.34 -5.41 1.36
CA LEU A 277 -5.80 -5.34 1.30
C LEU A 277 -6.28 -4.69 0.00
N ASP A 278 -5.62 -3.64 -0.47
CA ASP A 278 -5.94 -3.00 -1.74
C ASP A 278 -5.67 -3.95 -2.91
N GLU A 279 -4.56 -4.66 -2.91
CA GLU A 279 -4.25 -5.69 -3.93
C GLU A 279 -5.27 -6.83 -3.93
N ALA A 280 -5.74 -7.24 -2.75
CA ALA A 280 -6.82 -8.21 -2.62
C ALA A 280 -8.16 -7.68 -3.21
N LYS A 281 -8.44 -6.38 -3.04
CA LYS A 281 -9.58 -5.69 -3.68
C LYS A 281 -9.39 -5.64 -5.20
N HIS A 282 -8.22 -5.28 -5.69
CA HIS A 282 -7.88 -5.23 -7.12
C HIS A 282 -8.08 -6.59 -7.79
N PHE A 283 -7.52 -7.64 -7.20
CA PHE A 283 -7.72 -9.00 -7.69
C PHE A 283 -9.22 -9.37 -7.73
N THR A 284 -9.97 -9.04 -6.70
CA THR A 284 -11.42 -9.34 -6.62
C THR A 284 -12.19 -8.62 -7.72
N LEU A 285 -11.90 -7.33 -7.98
CA LEU A 285 -12.52 -6.55 -9.06
C LEU A 285 -12.23 -7.18 -10.44
N LEU A 286 -10.98 -7.55 -10.68
CA LEU A 286 -10.59 -8.16 -11.96
C LEU A 286 -11.18 -9.57 -12.13
N GLN A 287 -11.20 -10.39 -11.08
CA GLN A 287 -11.82 -11.70 -11.09
C GLN A 287 -13.33 -11.59 -11.38
N GLN A 288 -14.04 -10.67 -10.71
CA GLN A 288 -15.44 -10.44 -10.99
C GLN A 288 -15.66 -9.99 -12.43
N ARG A 289 -14.79 -9.10 -12.93
CA ARG A 289 -14.89 -8.62 -14.30
C ARG A 289 -14.66 -9.72 -15.33
N LEU A 290 -13.71 -10.63 -15.08
CA LEU A 290 -13.49 -11.83 -15.91
C LEU A 290 -14.74 -12.72 -15.94
N VAL A 291 -15.38 -12.92 -14.80
CA VAL A 291 -16.64 -13.71 -14.70
C VAL A 291 -17.77 -13.06 -15.50
N ASP A 292 -17.95 -11.75 -15.39
CA ASP A 292 -18.95 -11.01 -16.17
C ASP A 292 -18.75 -11.14 -17.69
N MET A 293 -17.52 -11.41 -18.10
CA MET A 293 -17.12 -11.66 -19.50
C MET A 293 -17.07 -13.15 -19.87
N GLY A 294 -17.63 -14.04 -19.04
CA GLY A 294 -17.67 -15.49 -19.31
C GLY A 294 -16.31 -16.20 -19.17
N SER A 295 -15.38 -15.64 -18.37
CA SER A 295 -14.04 -16.20 -18.13
C SER A 295 -13.72 -16.25 -16.64
N PHE A 296 -12.48 -16.55 -16.26
CA PHE A 296 -12.03 -16.60 -14.87
C PHE A 296 -10.52 -16.54 -14.78
N PHE A 297 -9.99 -16.22 -13.60
CA PHE A 297 -8.56 -16.32 -13.35
C PHE A 297 -8.11 -17.79 -13.30
N GLY A 298 -7.15 -18.13 -14.13
CA GLY A 298 -6.71 -19.52 -14.37
C GLY A 298 -7.20 -20.10 -15.70
N ALA A 299 -8.04 -19.39 -16.47
CA ALA A 299 -8.45 -19.81 -17.81
C ALA A 299 -7.33 -19.67 -18.86
N LEU A 300 -6.31 -18.89 -18.58
CA LEU A 300 -5.18 -18.64 -19.48
C LEU A 300 -3.85 -18.87 -18.77
N PRO A 301 -2.76 -19.18 -19.52
CA PRO A 301 -1.43 -19.34 -18.92
C PRO A 301 -0.94 -18.08 -18.20
N VAL A 302 -0.21 -18.28 -17.10
CA VAL A 302 0.40 -17.25 -16.25
C VAL A 302 1.92 -17.34 -16.27
N HIS A 303 2.61 -16.38 -15.63
CA HIS A 303 4.07 -16.41 -15.41
C HIS A 303 4.43 -15.85 -14.02
N HIS A 304 5.65 -16.18 -13.55
CA HIS A 304 6.12 -15.80 -12.22
C HIS A 304 7.12 -14.63 -12.22
N GLY A 305 7.31 -13.94 -13.35
CA GLY A 305 8.38 -12.96 -13.52
C GLY A 305 8.41 -11.83 -12.51
N LEU A 306 7.27 -11.49 -11.88
CA LEU A 306 7.25 -10.49 -10.81
C LEU A 306 7.86 -11.04 -9.51
N TRP A 307 7.58 -12.31 -9.20
CA TRP A 307 8.19 -12.97 -8.04
C TRP A 307 9.70 -13.18 -8.21
N ASP A 308 10.16 -13.47 -9.42
CA ASP A 308 11.60 -13.62 -9.71
C ASP A 308 12.37 -12.34 -9.33
N SER A 309 11.79 -11.15 -9.59
CA SER A 309 12.37 -9.87 -9.15
C SER A 309 12.39 -9.73 -7.62
N ALA A 310 11.43 -10.31 -6.92
CA ALA A 310 11.39 -10.29 -5.45
C ALA A 310 12.46 -11.19 -4.83
N VAL A 311 12.75 -12.34 -5.43
CA VAL A 311 13.81 -13.23 -4.96
C VAL A 311 15.18 -12.52 -4.98
N GLU A 312 15.45 -11.71 -5.99
CA GLU A 312 16.69 -10.94 -6.13
C GLU A 312 16.92 -9.90 -5.03
N THR A 313 15.87 -9.48 -4.34
CA THR A 313 15.92 -8.41 -3.33
C THR A 313 15.54 -8.88 -1.94
N ARG A 314 15.39 -10.18 -1.74
CA ARG A 314 14.84 -10.74 -0.49
C ARG A 314 15.71 -10.54 0.74
N GLU A 315 17.00 -10.25 0.57
CA GLU A 315 17.97 -10.10 1.67
C GLU A 315 18.28 -8.62 2.00
N ASP A 316 17.70 -7.66 1.25
CA ASP A 316 17.97 -6.23 1.40
C ASP A 316 16.67 -5.44 1.31
N LEU A 317 16.28 -4.81 2.42
CA LEU A 317 15.03 -4.06 2.52
C LEU A 317 15.01 -2.83 1.59
N CYS A 318 16.14 -2.11 1.47
CA CYS A 318 16.21 -0.96 0.59
C CYS A 318 16.16 -1.37 -0.88
N ALA A 319 16.78 -2.50 -1.24
CA ALA A 319 16.66 -3.07 -2.57
C ALA A 319 15.23 -3.55 -2.85
N ARG A 320 14.57 -4.21 -1.88
CA ARG A 320 13.17 -4.64 -1.97
C ARG A 320 12.24 -3.46 -2.20
N LEU A 321 12.34 -2.40 -1.41
CA LEU A 321 11.57 -1.18 -1.58
C LEU A 321 11.83 -0.53 -2.93
N SER A 322 13.11 -0.44 -3.35
CA SER A 322 13.49 0.18 -4.62
C SER A 322 12.96 -0.58 -5.83
N ILE A 323 13.06 -1.91 -5.86
CA ILE A 323 12.73 -2.69 -7.05
C ILE A 323 11.24 -3.05 -7.09
N ILE A 324 10.72 -3.59 -6.00
CA ILE A 324 9.31 -4.05 -5.97
C ILE A 324 8.39 -2.84 -5.77
N HIS A 325 8.52 -2.13 -4.65
CA HIS A 325 7.54 -1.13 -4.24
C HIS A 325 7.75 0.27 -4.85
N LEU A 326 8.79 0.44 -5.70
CA LEU A 326 8.97 1.67 -6.47
C LEU A 326 9.07 1.40 -7.98
N VAL A 327 9.98 0.54 -8.46
CA VAL A 327 10.12 0.34 -9.91
C VAL A 327 8.89 -0.37 -10.50
N HIS A 328 8.48 -1.49 -9.91
CA HIS A 328 7.36 -2.26 -10.46
C HIS A 328 6.02 -1.56 -10.24
N GLU A 329 5.75 -1.02 -9.05
CA GLU A 329 4.52 -0.27 -8.75
C GLU A 329 4.41 1.00 -9.62
N ALA A 330 5.47 1.81 -9.70
CA ALA A 330 5.43 3.00 -10.55
C ALA A 330 5.29 2.68 -12.04
N ARG A 331 5.59 1.45 -12.48
CA ARG A 331 5.28 1.01 -13.83
C ARG A 331 3.77 0.93 -14.07
N GLY A 332 2.99 0.58 -13.04
CA GLY A 332 1.53 0.64 -13.06
C GLY A 332 1.03 2.04 -13.40
N LEU A 333 1.58 3.08 -12.76
CA LEU A 333 1.21 4.48 -13.02
C LEU A 333 1.40 4.89 -14.50
N ASP A 334 2.42 4.35 -15.17
CA ASP A 334 2.69 4.64 -16.58
C ASP A 334 1.75 3.89 -17.54
N VAL A 335 1.41 2.64 -17.20
CA VAL A 335 0.74 1.69 -18.13
C VAL A 335 -0.77 1.68 -17.95
N ASN A 336 -1.28 1.82 -16.72
CA ASN A 336 -2.71 1.74 -16.44
C ASN A 336 -3.55 2.78 -17.21
N PRO A 337 -3.16 4.06 -17.32
CA PRO A 337 -3.91 5.03 -18.12
C PRO A 337 -4.06 4.59 -19.58
N LEU A 338 -3.00 4.05 -20.18
CA LEU A 338 -3.03 3.54 -21.55
C LEU A 338 -3.92 2.31 -21.70
N THR A 339 -4.02 1.50 -20.65
CA THR A 339 -4.89 0.34 -20.64
C THR A 339 -6.35 0.75 -20.47
N ILE A 340 -6.64 1.68 -19.57
CA ILE A 340 -7.98 2.27 -19.38
C ILE A 340 -8.50 2.84 -20.70
N GLU A 341 -7.67 3.59 -21.46
CA GLU A 341 -8.07 4.13 -22.77
C GLU A 341 -8.44 3.04 -23.79
N LYS A 342 -7.77 1.87 -23.77
CA LYS A 342 -8.15 0.75 -24.65
C LYS A 342 -9.53 0.21 -24.33
N PHE A 343 -9.87 0.10 -23.06
CA PHE A 343 -11.20 -0.36 -22.61
C PHE A 343 -12.26 0.71 -22.87
N ARG A 344 -11.93 2.00 -22.69
CA ARG A 344 -12.81 3.11 -23.02
C ARG A 344 -13.13 3.17 -24.51
N ALA A 345 -12.12 3.02 -25.37
CA ALA A 345 -12.30 2.96 -26.83
C ALA A 345 -13.12 1.74 -27.28
N ALA A 346 -13.14 0.67 -26.51
CA ALA A 346 -13.96 -0.52 -26.74
C ALA A 346 -15.38 -0.41 -26.17
N GLY A 347 -15.76 0.70 -25.52
CA GLY A 347 -17.06 0.89 -24.87
C GLY A 347 -17.28 0.07 -23.61
N ASP A 348 -16.22 -0.44 -22.99
CA ASP A 348 -16.27 -1.31 -21.81
C ASP A 348 -16.17 -0.49 -20.51
N ALA A 349 -17.24 0.23 -20.18
CA ALA A 349 -17.31 1.15 -19.04
C ALA A 349 -17.03 0.44 -17.71
N ARG A 350 -17.53 -0.78 -17.48
CA ARG A 350 -17.32 -1.52 -16.23
C ARG A 350 -15.84 -1.87 -15.99
N SER A 351 -15.11 -2.24 -17.05
CA SER A 351 -13.65 -2.44 -16.93
C SER A 351 -12.93 -1.13 -16.70
N VAL A 352 -13.37 -0.02 -17.32
CA VAL A 352 -12.83 1.32 -17.07
C VAL A 352 -12.98 1.70 -15.60
N ASP A 353 -14.15 1.49 -14.99
CA ASP A 353 -14.39 1.81 -13.57
C ASP A 353 -13.48 1.01 -12.65
N SER A 354 -13.36 -0.31 -12.86
CA SER A 354 -12.48 -1.17 -12.07
C SER A 354 -11.01 -0.75 -12.21
N LEU A 355 -10.54 -0.52 -13.43
CA LEU A 355 -9.15 -0.14 -13.69
C LEU A 355 -8.82 1.28 -13.19
N THR A 356 -9.80 2.17 -13.15
CA THR A 356 -9.63 3.52 -12.57
C THR A 356 -9.47 3.43 -11.07
N THR A 357 -10.25 2.59 -10.37
CA THR A 357 -10.09 2.33 -8.94
C THR A 357 -8.67 1.80 -8.65
N ILE A 358 -8.24 0.77 -9.38
CA ILE A 358 -6.89 0.21 -9.25
C ILE A 358 -5.83 1.31 -9.45
N HIS A 359 -5.95 2.09 -10.52
CA HIS A 359 -4.97 3.14 -10.81
C HIS A 359 -4.82 4.19 -9.71
N LEU A 360 -5.91 4.59 -9.07
CA LEU A 360 -5.88 5.56 -7.98
C LEU A 360 -5.19 4.99 -6.73
N ASP A 361 -5.43 3.72 -6.42
CA ASP A 361 -4.77 3.05 -5.30
C ASP A 361 -3.26 2.87 -5.57
N GLU A 362 -2.84 2.60 -6.82
CA GLU A 362 -1.43 2.46 -7.20
C GLU A 362 -0.57 3.70 -6.87
N ILE A 363 -1.16 4.89 -6.90
CA ILE A 363 -0.47 6.12 -6.47
C ILE A 363 -0.07 6.00 -4.99
N THR A 364 -0.95 5.44 -4.16
CA THR A 364 -0.69 5.26 -2.73
C THR A 364 0.33 4.16 -2.47
N HIS A 365 0.36 3.10 -3.30
CA HIS A 365 1.33 2.02 -3.21
C HIS A 365 2.76 2.52 -3.51
N VAL A 366 2.92 3.28 -4.57
CA VAL A 366 4.21 3.93 -4.89
C VAL A 366 4.63 4.90 -3.79
N SER A 367 3.67 5.69 -3.26
CA SER A 367 3.92 6.60 -2.15
C SER A 367 4.39 5.85 -0.89
N THR A 368 3.83 4.68 -0.60
CA THR A 368 4.25 3.80 0.50
C THR A 368 5.70 3.35 0.32
N GLY A 369 6.07 2.89 -0.89
CA GLY A 369 7.45 2.54 -1.20
C GLY A 369 8.42 3.72 -1.02
N HIS A 370 8.04 4.91 -1.51
CA HIS A 370 8.80 6.14 -1.36
C HIS A 370 8.97 6.55 0.11
N ARG A 371 7.87 6.51 0.87
CA ARG A 371 7.86 6.82 2.30
C ARG A 371 8.88 5.97 3.07
N TRP A 372 8.82 4.67 2.91
CA TRP A 372 9.64 3.76 3.71
C TRP A 372 11.10 3.72 3.28
N LEU A 373 11.40 3.89 1.99
CA LEU A 373 12.79 4.08 1.56
C LEU A 373 13.37 5.37 2.11
N THR A 374 12.61 6.47 2.06
CA THR A 374 13.03 7.77 2.63
C THR A 374 13.23 7.68 4.13
N TYR A 375 12.30 6.99 4.84
CA TYR A 375 12.44 6.76 6.29
C TYR A 375 13.73 6.01 6.62
N LEU A 376 14.01 4.90 5.94
CA LEU A 376 15.23 4.13 6.18
C LEU A 376 16.49 4.96 5.93
N CYS A 377 16.51 5.78 4.90
CA CYS A 377 17.62 6.70 4.64
C CYS A 377 17.76 7.76 5.73
N ALA A 378 16.65 8.29 6.24
CA ALA A 378 16.68 9.34 7.27
C ALA A 378 17.16 8.82 8.63
N VAL A 379 16.81 7.58 8.98
CA VAL A 379 17.27 6.95 10.24
C VAL A 379 18.66 6.33 10.16
N HIS A 380 19.20 6.19 8.94
CA HIS A 380 20.57 5.70 8.75
C HIS A 380 21.58 6.72 9.31
N PRO A 381 22.66 6.28 10.01
CA PRO A 381 23.64 7.20 10.59
C PRO A 381 24.27 8.18 9.61
N GLU A 382 24.48 7.75 8.36
CA GLU A 382 25.07 8.57 7.29
C GLU A 382 24.02 9.39 6.53
N GLN A 383 22.73 9.16 6.77
CA GLN A 383 21.60 9.82 6.13
C GLN A 383 21.78 9.97 4.60
N PRO A 384 21.95 8.86 3.86
CA PRO A 384 22.19 8.92 2.42
C PRO A 384 20.96 9.48 1.69
N SER A 385 21.18 10.09 0.53
CA SER A 385 20.08 10.55 -0.33
C SER A 385 19.20 9.38 -0.76
N PRO A 386 17.89 9.41 -0.51
CA PRO A 386 16.98 8.35 -0.96
C PRO A 386 17.01 8.11 -2.47
N VAL A 387 17.19 9.18 -3.25
CA VAL A 387 17.34 9.10 -4.71
C VAL A 387 18.59 8.31 -5.09
N ASP A 388 19.72 8.58 -4.42
CA ASP A 388 20.98 7.89 -4.73
C ASP A 388 20.92 6.42 -4.35
N VAL A 389 20.32 6.10 -3.19
CA VAL A 389 20.07 4.72 -2.74
C VAL A 389 19.18 3.98 -3.73
N PHE A 390 18.07 4.58 -4.14
CA PHE A 390 17.18 4.01 -5.14
C PHE A 390 17.91 3.75 -6.47
N ARG A 391 18.61 4.75 -6.99
CA ARG A 391 19.34 4.63 -8.27
C ARG A 391 20.44 3.58 -8.21
N ALA A 392 21.14 3.46 -7.10
CA ALA A 392 22.15 2.41 -6.88
C ALA A 392 21.51 1.01 -6.90
N ASN A 393 20.38 0.84 -6.20
CA ASN A 393 19.63 -0.42 -6.19
C ASN A 393 19.08 -0.79 -7.57
N VAL A 394 18.55 0.17 -8.34
CA VAL A 394 18.11 -0.08 -9.71
C VAL A 394 19.27 -0.54 -10.60
N ARG A 395 20.44 0.13 -10.53
CA ARG A 395 21.61 -0.30 -11.30
C ARG A 395 22.00 -1.74 -10.96
N ARG A 396 21.99 -2.10 -9.69
CA ARG A 396 22.44 -3.40 -9.20
C ARG A 396 21.45 -4.54 -9.45
N HIS A 397 20.16 -4.30 -9.27
CA HIS A 397 19.14 -5.36 -9.19
C HIS A 397 18.16 -5.38 -10.36
N PHE A 398 18.08 -4.32 -11.17
CA PHE A 398 17.16 -4.26 -12.29
C PHE A 398 17.84 -4.67 -13.61
N VAL A 399 17.05 -5.22 -14.54
CA VAL A 399 17.51 -5.62 -15.87
C VAL A 399 16.99 -4.66 -16.91
N GLY A 400 17.90 -4.02 -17.64
CA GLY A 400 17.55 -3.10 -18.72
C GLY A 400 17.21 -1.69 -18.25
N GLN A 401 16.61 -0.89 -19.13
CA GLN A 401 16.33 0.53 -18.89
C GLN A 401 14.92 0.73 -18.36
N LEU A 402 14.75 1.65 -17.42
CA LEU A 402 13.42 2.19 -17.13
C LEU A 402 12.89 2.93 -18.34
N LYS A 403 11.78 2.45 -18.89
CA LYS A 403 11.24 2.93 -20.18
C LYS A 403 10.02 3.80 -19.98
N GLY A 404 10.07 5.02 -20.53
CA GLY A 404 8.90 5.87 -20.69
C GLY A 404 7.91 5.37 -21.79
N PRO A 405 6.86 6.13 -22.05
CA PRO A 405 6.59 7.43 -21.44
C PRO A 405 6.26 7.30 -19.95
N PHE A 406 6.76 8.25 -19.16
CA PHE A 406 6.50 8.32 -17.72
C PHE A 406 5.28 9.21 -17.46
N ASN A 407 4.38 8.76 -16.61
CA ASN A 407 3.28 9.57 -16.11
C ASN A 407 3.80 10.49 -14.99
N ALA A 408 4.43 11.59 -15.39
CA ALA A 408 5.08 12.52 -14.48
C ALA A 408 4.13 13.11 -13.41
N PRO A 409 2.85 13.46 -13.72
CA PRO A 409 1.90 13.94 -12.71
C PRO A 409 1.69 12.94 -11.58
N ASP A 410 1.33 11.69 -11.90
CA ASP A 410 1.00 10.67 -10.89
C ASP A 410 2.25 10.21 -10.14
N ARG A 411 3.40 10.11 -10.84
CA ARG A 411 4.69 9.86 -10.18
C ARG A 411 5.06 10.96 -9.20
N HIS A 412 4.82 12.22 -9.55
CA HIS A 412 5.04 13.35 -8.66
C HIS A 412 4.09 13.31 -7.45
N GLN A 413 2.82 12.99 -7.68
CA GLN A 413 1.85 12.80 -6.61
C GLN A 413 2.27 11.69 -5.64
N ALA A 414 2.91 10.64 -6.15
CA ALA A 414 3.49 9.56 -5.35
C ALA A 414 4.85 9.89 -4.71
N GLY A 415 5.37 11.12 -4.86
CA GLY A 415 6.64 11.57 -4.29
C GLY A 415 7.86 11.41 -5.21
N LEU A 416 7.69 10.91 -6.44
CA LEU A 416 8.80 10.65 -7.36
C LEU A 416 9.00 11.82 -8.34
N SER A 417 10.02 12.64 -8.11
CA SER A 417 10.49 13.62 -9.09
C SER A 417 11.24 12.93 -10.25
N PRO A 418 11.46 13.62 -11.39
CA PRO A 418 12.25 13.09 -12.52
C PRO A 418 13.64 12.54 -12.12
N ALA A 419 14.25 13.10 -11.07
CA ALA A 419 15.54 12.62 -10.57
C ALA A 419 15.55 11.16 -10.16
N TRP A 420 14.39 10.59 -9.77
CA TRP A 420 14.28 9.18 -9.40
C TRP A 420 14.40 8.26 -10.62
N TYR A 421 13.78 8.58 -11.75
CA TYR A 421 13.54 7.62 -12.82
C TYR A 421 14.13 7.98 -14.19
N GLU A 422 14.45 9.24 -14.45
CA GLU A 422 15.01 9.63 -15.75
C GLU A 422 16.46 9.17 -15.91
N ASN A 423 16.80 8.76 -17.13
CA ASN A 423 18.14 8.34 -17.52
C ASN A 423 18.70 7.23 -16.58
N LEU A 424 17.86 6.28 -16.17
CA LEU A 424 18.23 5.21 -15.28
C LEU A 424 18.08 3.84 -15.95
N ALA A 425 19.14 3.05 -15.87
CA ALA A 425 19.19 1.67 -16.36
C ALA A 425 19.86 0.77 -15.32
N GLY A 426 19.41 -0.47 -15.26
CA GLY A 426 20.11 -1.52 -14.55
C GLY A 426 21.36 -1.98 -15.31
N GLU A 427 22.39 -2.32 -14.58
CA GLU A 427 23.65 -2.86 -15.11
C GLU A 427 23.62 -4.40 -15.16
N LYS A 428 22.62 -5.01 -14.54
CA LYS A 428 22.43 -6.45 -14.55
C LYS A 428 22.15 -6.94 -15.96
N LYS A 429 22.95 -7.87 -16.45
CA LYS A 429 22.76 -8.52 -17.76
C LYS A 429 21.77 -9.67 -17.62
N THR A 430 20.95 -9.85 -18.65
CA THR A 430 20.03 -11.00 -18.77
C THR A 430 20.75 -12.32 -18.75
#